data_17cb4162f4fcd173d5f8331c9994bbe2
#
_entry.id   17cb4162f4fcd173d5f8331c9994bbe2
#
_cell.length_a   1.000
_cell.length_b   1.000
_cell.length_c   1.000
_cell.angle_alpha   90.00
_cell.angle_beta   90.00
_cell.angle_gamma   90.00
#
_symmetry.space_group_name_H-M   'P 1'
#
loop_
_entity.id
_entity.type
_entity.pdbx_description
1 polymer ?
#
loop_
_entity_poly.entity_id
_entity_poly.type
_entity_poly.pdbx_seq_one_letter_code
_entity_poly.pdbx_strand_id
1 'polypeptide(L)'
;MTVPDTYKKKYSSFSAKIILGCLLACFFLLLNGSITCKAETKTYTNKSTGYQVIVEDDANLLTDEEETTLGKEMAPITTYGSVAFKSIDYNPYYSTEDYTRSYYRDTFGSTSATVFLIDMDNRNIWIHSNGTIYETITKSYANTITDNVYKYASDGDYYTCAFTAFGQINTLLEGRKIAQPMKYISNAFLAVIIALLLNYFLVRSFSRAKRPSKTDLLGKVFTQCNIVNPNVRFIRQSRVYSPPSSSCLLYTSDAADD
;
A
#
# COMPACT_ATOMS: atom_id res chain seq x y z
N MET A 1 -67.39 -4.10 51.90
CA MET A 1 -66.43 -3.19 52.52
C MET A 1 -65.57 -2.67 51.33
N THR A 2 -65.92 -1.52 50.79
CA THR A 2 -65.25 -0.90 49.64
C THR A 2 -64.17 0.04 50.13
N VAL A 3 -62.91 -0.20 49.73
CA VAL A 3 -61.77 0.63 50.05
C VAL A 3 -61.92 1.98 49.33
N PRO A 4 -61.74 3.13 49.99
CA PRO A 4 -61.97 4.45 49.39
C PRO A 4 -60.93 4.73 48.31
N ASP A 5 -61.38 5.27 47.16
CA ASP A 5 -60.60 5.60 45.97
C ASP A 5 -59.44 6.58 46.21
N THR A 6 -59.43 7.30 47.29
CA THR A 6 -58.39 8.22 47.71
C THR A 6 -57.03 7.54 48.00
N TYR A 7 -57.03 6.28 48.49
CA TYR A 7 -55.80 5.53 48.76
C TYR A 7 -55.15 4.98 47.49
N LYS A 8 -55.89 4.59 46.49
CA LYS A 8 -55.34 4.11 45.22
C LYS A 8 -54.60 5.20 44.48
N LYS A 9 -55.03 6.44 44.50
CA LYS A 9 -54.41 7.58 43.83
C LYS A 9 -53.07 7.98 44.50
N LYS A 10 -52.93 7.81 45.80
CA LYS A 10 -51.71 8.16 46.57
C LYS A 10 -50.61 7.14 46.36
N TYR A 11 -50.92 5.83 46.26
CA TYR A 11 -49.94 4.78 46.00
C TYR A 11 -49.45 4.79 44.55
N SER A 12 -50.35 5.08 43.57
CA SER A 12 -50.00 5.19 42.15
C SER A 12 -49.03 6.36 41.88
N SER A 13 -49.21 7.51 42.55
CA SER A 13 -48.33 8.67 42.40
C SER A 13 -46.97 8.47 43.09
N PHE A 14 -46.92 7.69 44.17
CA PHE A 14 -45.66 7.40 44.89
C PHE A 14 -44.79 6.41 44.13
N SER A 15 -45.36 5.35 43.56
CA SER A 15 -44.65 4.38 42.75
C SER A 15 -44.14 4.97 41.42
N ALA A 16 -44.92 5.86 40.79
CA ALA A 16 -44.51 6.56 39.59
C ALA A 16 -43.27 7.49 39.80
N LYS A 17 -43.23 8.16 40.96
CA LYS A 17 -42.05 9.01 41.32
C LYS A 17 -40.80 8.20 41.64
N ILE A 18 -40.95 7.02 42.22
CA ILE A 18 -39.80 6.10 42.47
C ILE A 18 -39.27 5.54 41.12
N ILE A 19 -40.18 5.12 40.23
CA ILE A 19 -39.80 4.62 38.90
C ILE A 19 -39.10 5.71 38.09
N LEU A 20 -39.63 6.93 38.10
CA LEU A 20 -38.98 8.08 37.42
C LEU A 20 -37.60 8.42 38.06
N GLY A 21 -37.46 8.34 39.36
CA GLY A 21 -36.20 8.53 40.08
C GLY A 21 -35.16 7.46 39.72
N CYS A 22 -35.57 6.19 39.66
CA CYS A 22 -34.69 5.10 39.22
C CYS A 22 -34.28 5.23 37.74
N LEU A 23 -35.18 5.63 36.82
CA LEU A 23 -34.90 5.89 35.41
C LEU A 23 -33.93 7.07 35.23
N LEU A 24 -34.10 8.15 36.03
CA LEU A 24 -33.18 9.28 36.04
C LEU A 24 -31.79 8.90 36.58
N ALA A 25 -31.73 8.08 37.63
CA ALA A 25 -30.47 7.58 38.18
C ALA A 25 -29.74 6.64 37.22
N CYS A 26 -30.45 5.73 36.53
CA CYS A 26 -29.87 4.90 35.48
C CYS A 26 -29.39 5.73 34.29
N PHE A 27 -30.13 6.75 33.88
CA PHE A 27 -29.73 7.67 32.83
C PHE A 27 -28.48 8.48 33.22
N PHE A 28 -28.38 8.92 34.46
CA PHE A 28 -27.19 9.60 35.00
C PHE A 28 -25.97 8.67 35.12
N LEU A 29 -26.17 7.39 35.45
CA LEU A 29 -25.10 6.38 35.44
C LEU A 29 -24.61 6.08 34.00
N LEU A 30 -25.52 6.07 33.02
CA LEU A 30 -25.16 5.92 31.61
C LEU A 30 -24.40 7.13 31.04
N LEU A 31 -24.72 8.33 31.50
CA LEU A 31 -24.04 9.56 31.09
C LEU A 31 -22.63 9.73 31.69
N ASN A 32 -22.37 9.14 32.85
CA ASN A 32 -21.07 9.19 33.51
C ASN A 32 -20.18 7.96 33.21
N GLY A 33 -20.67 7.05 32.38
CA GLY A 33 -19.98 5.80 32.00
C GLY A 33 -18.97 5.95 30.86
N SER A 34 -18.45 7.15 30.58
CA SER A 34 -17.23 7.29 29.77
C SER A 34 -16.04 6.84 30.65
N ILE A 35 -15.87 5.54 30.79
CA ILE A 35 -14.60 4.97 31.21
C ILE A 35 -13.65 5.27 30.05
N THR A 36 -12.93 6.38 30.14
CA THR A 36 -11.73 6.58 29.33
C THR A 36 -10.72 5.55 29.84
N CYS A 37 -10.71 4.38 29.19
CA CYS A 37 -9.63 3.44 29.34
C CYS A 37 -8.39 4.13 28.76
N LYS A 38 -7.60 4.73 29.65
CA LYS A 38 -6.31 5.29 29.26
C LYS A 38 -5.41 4.07 29.08
N ALA A 39 -4.94 3.87 27.83
CA ALA A 39 -3.99 2.81 27.53
C ALA A 39 -2.81 2.90 28.51
N GLU A 40 -2.50 1.80 29.17
CA GLU A 40 -1.37 1.73 30.10
C GLU A 40 -0.09 1.57 29.27
N THR A 41 0.78 2.59 29.30
CA THR A 41 2.09 2.53 28.64
C THR A 41 2.99 1.52 29.35
N LYS A 42 3.34 0.43 28.65
CA LYS A 42 4.29 -0.56 29.17
C LYS A 42 5.70 -0.18 28.73
N THR A 43 6.55 0.13 29.71
CA THR A 43 7.94 0.52 29.45
C THR A 43 8.90 -0.44 30.12
N TYR A 44 9.89 -0.91 29.37
CA TYR A 44 11.01 -1.70 29.87
C TYR A 44 12.32 -1.03 29.46
N THR A 45 13.26 -0.90 30.41
CA THR A 45 14.59 -0.33 30.15
C THR A 45 15.66 -1.40 30.24
N ASN A 46 16.47 -1.55 29.22
CA ASN A 46 17.62 -2.42 29.19
C ASN A 46 18.74 -1.81 30.07
N LYS A 47 19.07 -2.47 31.18
CA LYS A 47 20.05 -1.97 32.16
C LYS A 47 21.47 -1.87 31.60
N SER A 48 21.82 -2.63 30.55
CA SER A 48 23.17 -2.63 29.98
C SER A 48 23.39 -1.54 28.95
N THR A 49 22.37 -1.17 28.18
CA THR A 49 22.48 -0.17 27.11
C THR A 49 21.78 1.15 27.44
N GLY A 50 20.84 1.14 28.38
CA GLY A 50 19.99 2.28 28.70
C GLY A 50 18.83 2.49 27.69
N TYR A 51 18.77 1.71 26.62
CA TYR A 51 17.68 1.78 25.64
C TYR A 51 16.38 1.20 26.18
N GLN A 52 15.26 1.66 25.63
CA GLN A 52 13.92 1.37 26.14
C GLN A 52 13.06 0.66 25.11
N VAL A 53 12.19 -0.23 25.62
CA VAL A 53 11.01 -0.71 24.91
C VAL A 53 9.82 0.08 25.41
N ILE A 54 9.02 0.62 24.51
CA ILE A 54 7.78 1.34 24.82
C ILE A 54 6.65 0.70 24.02
N VAL A 55 5.58 0.28 24.71
CA VAL A 55 4.35 -0.20 24.06
C VAL A 55 3.22 0.74 24.48
N GLU A 56 2.69 1.47 23.53
CA GLU A 56 1.59 2.43 23.69
C GLU A 56 0.48 2.10 22.70
N ASP A 57 -0.57 1.47 23.18
CA ASP A 57 -1.73 1.05 22.39
C ASP A 57 -2.93 1.98 22.65
N ASP A 58 -2.87 3.25 22.20
CA ASP A 58 -3.95 4.22 22.41
C ASP A 58 -5.24 3.85 21.66
N ALA A 59 -5.13 3.11 20.54
CA ALA A 59 -6.27 2.64 19.77
C ALA A 59 -6.87 1.33 20.32
N ASN A 60 -6.30 0.77 21.41
CA ASN A 60 -6.75 -0.47 22.03
C ASN A 60 -6.92 -1.63 21.03
N LEU A 61 -5.90 -1.83 20.20
CA LEU A 61 -5.86 -2.86 19.16
C LEU A 61 -5.37 -4.21 19.68
N LEU A 62 -4.64 -4.20 20.82
CA LEU A 62 -4.00 -5.35 21.42
C LEU A 62 -4.64 -5.66 22.77
N THR A 63 -4.59 -6.91 23.18
CA THR A 63 -4.90 -7.30 24.56
C THR A 63 -3.68 -7.09 25.47
N ASP A 64 -3.88 -6.99 26.78
CA ASP A 64 -2.78 -6.85 27.77
C ASP A 64 -1.73 -7.96 27.69
N GLU A 65 -2.16 -9.17 27.30
CA GLU A 65 -1.27 -10.33 27.14
C GLU A 65 -0.42 -10.17 25.88
N GLU A 66 -1.03 -9.69 24.77
CA GLU A 66 -0.37 -9.43 23.51
C GLU A 66 0.64 -8.29 23.63
N GLU A 67 0.29 -7.19 24.29
CA GLU A 67 1.24 -6.09 24.58
C GLU A 67 2.46 -6.57 25.38
N THR A 68 2.21 -7.41 26.40
CA THR A 68 3.29 -7.96 27.21
C THR A 68 4.20 -8.88 26.39
N THR A 69 3.62 -9.67 25.50
CA THR A 69 4.36 -10.59 24.61
C THR A 69 5.11 -9.81 23.54
N LEU A 70 4.48 -8.78 22.99
CA LEU A 70 5.11 -7.87 22.02
C LEU A 70 6.32 -7.15 22.64
N GLY A 71 6.19 -6.67 23.89
CA GLY A 71 7.30 -6.06 24.62
C GLY A 71 8.50 -7.00 24.80
N LYS A 72 8.25 -8.30 25.00
CA LYS A 72 9.32 -9.32 25.09
C LYS A 72 10.01 -9.54 23.73
N GLU A 73 9.24 -9.56 22.63
CA GLU A 73 9.77 -9.68 21.27
C GLU A 73 10.63 -8.46 20.89
N MET A 74 10.24 -7.27 21.35
CA MET A 74 10.96 -6.02 21.12
C MET A 74 12.25 -5.92 21.97
N ALA A 75 12.35 -6.62 23.09
CA ALA A 75 13.47 -6.49 24.03
C ALA A 75 14.87 -6.71 23.42
N PRO A 76 15.12 -7.69 22.51
CA PRO A 76 16.43 -7.88 21.89
C PRO A 76 16.91 -6.65 21.09
N ILE A 77 15.98 -5.88 20.50
CA ILE A 77 16.27 -4.68 19.73
C ILE A 77 16.98 -3.62 20.58
N THR A 78 16.74 -3.60 21.88
CA THR A 78 17.38 -2.66 22.82
C THR A 78 18.90 -2.84 22.95
N THR A 79 19.48 -3.82 22.31
CA THR A 79 20.93 -3.93 22.15
C THR A 79 21.47 -2.88 21.19
N TYR A 80 20.66 -2.45 20.22
CA TYR A 80 21.04 -1.57 19.12
C TYR A 80 20.44 -0.16 19.23
N GLY A 81 19.27 -0.03 19.84
CA GLY A 81 18.57 1.24 20.02
C GLY A 81 17.27 1.07 20.79
N SER A 82 16.64 2.17 21.15
CA SER A 82 15.30 2.14 21.72
C SER A 82 14.26 1.73 20.68
N VAL A 83 13.14 1.18 21.14
CA VAL A 83 12.09 0.69 20.25
C VAL A 83 10.72 1.00 20.82
N ALA A 84 9.81 1.47 19.96
CA ALA A 84 8.44 1.75 20.36
C ALA A 84 7.43 1.14 19.39
N PHE A 85 6.36 0.58 19.95
CA PHE A 85 5.08 0.34 19.29
C PHE A 85 4.12 1.44 19.69
N LYS A 86 3.44 2.01 18.72
CA LYS A 86 2.39 3.02 18.93
C LYS A 86 1.18 2.69 18.06
N SER A 87 -0.02 2.74 18.62
CA SER A 87 -1.27 2.79 17.88
C SER A 87 -2.01 4.08 18.16
N ILE A 88 -2.78 4.59 17.21
CA ILE A 88 -3.59 5.79 17.35
C ILE A 88 -4.92 5.68 16.63
N ASP A 89 -5.99 6.19 17.23
CA ASP A 89 -7.32 6.31 16.60
C ASP A 89 -7.51 7.62 15.84
N TYR A 90 -6.80 8.67 16.24
CA TYR A 90 -6.89 10.00 15.66
C TYR A 90 -5.50 10.58 15.39
N ASN A 91 -5.30 11.09 14.18
CA ASN A 91 -4.05 11.71 13.77
C ASN A 91 -4.24 13.24 13.59
N PRO A 92 -3.67 14.08 14.45
CA PRO A 92 -3.76 15.54 14.34
C PRO A 92 -2.84 16.12 13.25
N TYR A 93 -1.98 15.31 12.63
CA TYR A 93 -1.05 15.72 11.58
C TYR A 93 -1.60 15.38 10.19
N TYR A 94 -1.01 15.99 9.16
CA TYR A 94 -1.39 15.75 7.78
C TYR A 94 -1.11 14.31 7.29
N SER A 95 -0.08 13.67 7.84
CA SER A 95 0.32 12.33 7.43
C SER A 95 0.76 11.46 8.61
N THR A 96 0.69 10.14 8.42
CA THR A 96 1.21 9.15 9.38
C THR A 96 2.73 9.33 9.59
N GLU A 97 3.48 9.71 8.55
CA GLU A 97 4.92 10.00 8.64
C GLU A 97 5.19 11.18 9.58
N ASP A 98 4.43 12.28 9.45
CA ASP A 98 4.63 13.48 10.26
C ASP A 98 4.30 13.22 11.74
N TYR A 99 3.22 12.46 12.00
CA TYR A 99 2.91 12.01 13.36
C TYR A 99 4.05 11.19 13.94
N THR A 100 4.50 10.15 13.22
CA THR A 100 5.55 9.26 13.71
C THR A 100 6.85 10.00 13.99
N ARG A 101 7.19 10.96 13.14
CA ARG A 101 8.39 11.81 13.31
C ARG A 101 8.27 12.73 14.51
N SER A 102 7.08 13.32 14.76
CA SER A 102 6.84 14.13 15.96
C SER A 102 6.92 13.27 17.22
N TYR A 103 6.22 12.13 17.24
CA TYR A 103 6.26 11.18 18.36
C TYR A 103 7.70 10.73 18.67
N TYR A 104 8.47 10.37 17.62
CA TYR A 104 9.87 9.99 17.77
C TYR A 104 10.69 11.10 18.45
N ARG A 105 10.57 12.32 17.97
CA ARG A 105 11.31 13.47 18.50
C ARG A 105 10.95 13.77 19.94
N ASP A 106 9.67 13.67 20.29
CA ASP A 106 9.16 13.99 21.61
C ASP A 106 9.52 12.90 22.64
N THR A 107 9.58 11.61 22.19
CA THR A 107 9.87 10.46 23.05
C THR A 107 11.37 10.17 23.16
N PHE A 108 12.11 10.21 22.06
CA PHE A 108 13.50 9.77 22.00
C PHE A 108 14.50 10.91 21.72
N GLY A 109 14.03 12.07 21.25
CA GLY A 109 14.90 13.20 20.91
C GLY A 109 15.90 12.84 19.82
N SER A 110 17.19 12.81 20.16
CA SER A 110 18.29 12.42 19.27
C SER A 110 18.81 11.00 19.52
N THR A 111 18.21 10.27 20.47
CA THR A 111 18.64 8.91 20.81
C THR A 111 18.35 7.95 19.65
N SER A 112 19.22 6.96 19.41
CA SER A 112 18.99 5.93 18.41
C SER A 112 17.74 5.10 18.76
N ALA A 113 16.74 5.12 17.86
CA ALA A 113 15.49 4.39 18.08
C ALA A 113 14.77 4.04 16.78
N THR A 114 13.82 3.12 16.90
CA THR A 114 12.84 2.78 15.85
C THR A 114 11.43 2.78 16.43
N VAL A 115 10.49 3.31 15.66
CA VAL A 115 9.06 3.38 16.01
C VAL A 115 8.26 2.68 14.94
N PHE A 116 7.39 1.77 15.35
CA PHE A 116 6.35 1.20 14.50
C PHE A 116 5.00 1.77 14.91
N LEU A 117 4.34 2.47 14.00
CA LEU A 117 3.05 3.10 14.20
C LEU A 117 1.96 2.41 13.41
N ILE A 118 0.82 2.15 14.06
CA ILE A 118 -0.45 1.80 13.41
C ILE A 118 -1.39 3.00 13.56
N ASP A 119 -1.72 3.63 12.44
CA ASP A 119 -2.59 4.80 12.35
C ASP A 119 -3.97 4.36 11.84
N MET A 120 -4.95 4.30 12.73
CA MET A 120 -6.30 3.87 12.40
C MET A 120 -7.10 4.95 11.67
N ASP A 121 -6.76 6.22 11.86
CA ASP A 121 -7.40 7.35 11.20
C ASP A 121 -7.08 7.34 9.68
N ASN A 122 -5.79 7.26 9.34
CA ASN A 122 -5.34 7.19 7.95
C ASN A 122 -5.29 5.76 7.39
N ARG A 123 -5.61 4.74 8.19
CA ARG A 123 -5.50 3.31 7.85
C ARG A 123 -4.14 2.96 7.25
N ASN A 124 -3.09 3.37 7.95
CA ASN A 124 -1.72 3.23 7.49
C ASN A 124 -0.82 2.69 8.59
N ILE A 125 0.23 1.99 8.20
CA ILE A 125 1.29 1.54 9.08
C ILE A 125 2.60 2.18 8.67
N TRP A 126 3.40 2.60 9.64
CA TRP A 126 4.64 3.33 9.36
C TRP A 126 5.77 2.91 10.29
N ILE A 127 6.99 2.84 9.73
CA ILE A 127 8.21 2.65 10.52
C ILE A 127 9.09 3.88 10.32
N HIS A 128 9.50 4.46 11.44
CA HIS A 128 10.50 5.54 11.47
C HIS A 128 11.67 5.14 12.34
N SER A 129 12.88 5.24 11.80
CA SER A 129 14.13 4.95 12.51
C SER A 129 15.08 6.13 12.37
N ASN A 130 15.89 6.38 13.40
CA ASN A 130 16.95 7.39 13.36
C ASN A 130 18.11 6.98 14.29
N GLY A 131 19.25 7.64 14.16
CA GLY A 131 20.47 7.30 14.88
C GLY A 131 21.16 6.08 14.28
N THR A 132 21.93 5.35 15.07
CA THR A 132 22.70 4.19 14.61
C THR A 132 21.85 3.05 14.09
N ILE A 133 20.65 2.85 14.64
CA ILE A 133 19.71 1.82 14.17
C ILE A 133 19.25 2.08 12.72
N TYR A 134 19.25 3.33 12.27
CA TYR A 134 18.89 3.70 10.89
C TYR A 134 19.92 3.20 9.86
N GLU A 135 21.17 2.96 10.24
CA GLU A 135 22.19 2.39 9.35
C GLU A 135 21.75 0.99 8.85
N THR A 136 21.02 0.25 9.68
CA THR A 136 20.46 -1.06 9.32
C THR A 136 19.02 -0.95 8.89
N ILE A 137 18.14 -0.29 9.67
CA ILE A 137 16.72 -0.13 9.37
C ILE A 137 16.52 1.15 8.55
N THR A 138 17.01 1.14 7.33
CA THR A 138 16.85 2.24 6.37
C THR A 138 15.40 2.38 5.93
N LYS A 139 15.04 3.52 5.33
CA LYS A 139 13.70 3.73 4.74
C LYS A 139 13.30 2.60 3.76
N SER A 140 14.26 2.04 3.01
CA SER A 140 13.99 0.92 2.09
C SER A 140 13.60 -0.36 2.83
N TYR A 141 14.29 -0.66 3.94
CA TYR A 141 13.91 -1.81 4.77
C TYR A 141 12.63 -1.56 5.54
N ALA A 142 12.41 -0.35 6.06
CA ALA A 142 11.15 0.04 6.68
C ALA A 142 9.96 -0.22 5.74
N ASN A 143 10.03 0.24 4.50
CA ASN A 143 9.01 -0.02 3.49
C ASN A 143 8.86 -1.53 3.19
N THR A 144 9.95 -2.27 3.11
CA THR A 144 9.89 -3.73 2.90
C THR A 144 9.17 -4.45 4.04
N ILE A 145 9.45 -4.04 5.30
CA ILE A 145 8.80 -4.61 6.48
C ILE A 145 7.31 -4.29 6.47
N THR A 146 6.94 -3.01 6.23
CA THR A 146 5.52 -2.61 6.14
C THR A 146 4.79 -3.34 5.01
N ASP A 147 5.40 -3.53 3.84
CA ASP A 147 4.86 -4.33 2.73
C ASP A 147 4.63 -5.79 3.12
N ASN A 148 5.53 -6.37 3.91
CA ASN A 148 5.43 -7.77 4.34
C ASN A 148 4.29 -7.99 5.36
N VAL A 149 3.99 -6.99 6.18
CA VAL A 149 3.04 -7.12 7.29
C VAL A 149 1.69 -6.44 7.04
N TYR A 150 1.59 -5.60 6.00
CA TYR A 150 0.39 -4.81 5.75
C TYR A 150 -0.89 -5.64 5.64
N LYS A 151 -0.77 -6.87 5.14
CA LYS A 151 -1.91 -7.78 5.00
C LYS A 151 -2.54 -8.12 6.36
N TYR A 152 -1.72 -8.37 7.38
CA TYR A 152 -2.22 -8.64 8.73
C TYR A 152 -2.99 -7.44 9.28
N ALA A 153 -2.46 -6.22 9.09
CA ALA A 153 -3.16 -4.99 9.49
C ALA A 153 -4.50 -4.84 8.74
N SER A 154 -4.55 -5.17 7.44
CA SER A 154 -5.77 -5.12 6.62
C SER A 154 -6.80 -6.15 7.04
N ASP A 155 -6.36 -7.31 7.51
CA ASP A 155 -7.22 -8.40 8.00
C ASP A 155 -7.68 -8.15 9.47
N GLY A 156 -7.17 -7.08 10.13
CA GLY A 156 -7.48 -6.74 11.52
C GLY A 156 -6.64 -7.47 12.56
N ASP A 157 -5.65 -8.25 12.15
CA ASP A 157 -4.71 -8.95 13.03
C ASP A 157 -3.50 -8.05 13.35
N TYR A 158 -3.74 -7.05 14.20
CA TYR A 158 -2.73 -6.04 14.55
C TYR A 158 -1.60 -6.60 15.38
N TYR A 159 -1.89 -7.60 16.21
CA TYR A 159 -0.86 -8.29 17.00
C TYR A 159 0.16 -8.99 16.09
N THR A 160 -0.30 -9.86 15.19
CA THR A 160 0.59 -10.56 14.25
C THR A 160 1.33 -9.56 13.35
N CYS A 161 0.68 -8.45 12.95
CA CYS A 161 1.30 -7.37 12.21
C CYS A 161 2.52 -6.80 12.96
N ALA A 162 2.33 -6.35 14.19
CA ALA A 162 3.39 -5.75 15.00
C ALA A 162 4.47 -6.79 15.37
N PHE A 163 4.08 -7.98 15.82
CA PHE A 163 4.98 -9.06 16.20
C PHE A 163 5.91 -9.45 15.04
N THR A 164 5.34 -9.62 13.84
CA THR A 164 6.12 -9.95 12.64
C THR A 164 7.01 -8.79 12.22
N ALA A 165 6.55 -7.54 12.33
CA ALA A 165 7.37 -6.36 12.03
C ALA A 165 8.62 -6.29 12.92
N PHE A 166 8.46 -6.42 14.23
CA PHE A 166 9.59 -6.40 15.17
C PHE A 166 10.51 -7.61 15.04
N GLY A 167 9.97 -8.80 14.74
CA GLY A 167 10.77 -9.98 14.40
C GLY A 167 11.65 -9.76 13.16
N GLN A 168 11.13 -9.08 12.12
CA GLN A 168 11.92 -8.71 10.95
C GLN A 168 12.96 -7.63 11.26
N ILE A 169 12.63 -6.63 12.08
CA ILE A 169 13.58 -5.62 12.55
C ILE A 169 14.74 -6.29 13.29
N ASN A 170 14.44 -7.16 14.24
CA ASN A 170 15.46 -7.91 14.98
C ASN A 170 16.33 -8.76 14.05
N THR A 171 15.72 -9.46 13.10
CA THR A 171 16.42 -10.27 12.08
C THR A 171 17.43 -9.44 11.28
N LEU A 172 17.07 -8.21 10.89
CA LEU A 172 17.97 -7.31 10.17
C LEU A 172 19.10 -6.79 11.07
N LEU A 173 18.80 -6.46 12.32
CA LEU A 173 19.80 -5.97 13.28
C LEU A 173 20.84 -7.03 13.64
N GLU A 174 20.46 -8.31 13.60
CA GLU A 174 21.38 -9.45 13.73
C GLU A 174 22.21 -9.71 12.44
N GLY A 175 22.07 -8.87 11.40
CA GLY A 175 22.79 -9.01 10.12
C GLY A 175 22.20 -10.06 9.19
N ARG A 176 21.04 -10.64 9.50
CA ARG A 176 20.32 -11.59 8.65
C ARG A 176 19.46 -10.85 7.62
N LYS A 177 18.98 -11.57 6.61
CA LYS A 177 18.14 -10.99 5.54
C LYS A 177 16.68 -11.35 5.76
N ILE A 178 15.78 -10.42 5.41
CA ILE A 178 14.33 -10.64 5.36
C ILE A 178 13.86 -10.88 3.93
N ALA A 179 12.68 -11.50 3.77
CA ALA A 179 12.03 -11.67 2.47
C ALA A 179 11.64 -10.29 1.89
N GLN A 180 11.78 -10.13 0.56
CA GLN A 180 11.46 -8.90 -0.17
C GLN A 180 10.56 -9.23 -1.39
N PRO A 181 9.36 -9.80 -1.19
CA PRO A 181 8.53 -10.29 -2.30
C PRO A 181 8.14 -9.18 -3.28
N MET A 182 7.79 -7.99 -2.80
CA MET A 182 7.41 -6.86 -3.66
C MET A 182 8.55 -6.41 -4.57
N LYS A 183 9.78 -6.45 -4.11
CA LYS A 183 10.96 -6.13 -4.92
C LYS A 183 11.16 -7.11 -6.08
N TYR A 184 10.94 -8.41 -5.83
CA TYR A 184 11.03 -9.41 -6.89
C TYR A 184 9.90 -9.28 -7.91
N ILE A 185 8.68 -9.02 -7.47
CA ILE A 185 7.51 -8.80 -8.33
C ILE A 185 7.73 -7.56 -9.22
N SER A 186 8.17 -6.44 -8.65
CA SER A 186 8.46 -5.21 -9.39
C SER A 186 9.57 -5.40 -10.43
N ASN A 187 10.64 -6.11 -10.08
CA ASN A 187 11.73 -6.41 -11.00
C ASN A 187 11.28 -7.33 -12.15
N ALA A 188 10.46 -8.35 -11.85
CA ALA A 188 9.90 -9.23 -12.88
C ALA A 188 9.00 -8.45 -13.85
N PHE A 189 8.14 -7.57 -13.34
CA PHE A 189 7.27 -6.73 -14.16
C PHE A 189 8.07 -5.77 -15.05
N LEU A 190 9.12 -5.14 -14.50
CA LEU A 190 10.04 -4.29 -15.27
C LEU A 190 10.74 -5.06 -16.37
N ALA A 191 11.20 -6.29 -16.10
CA ALA A 191 11.84 -7.14 -17.09
C ALA A 191 10.90 -7.47 -18.27
N VAL A 192 9.61 -7.75 -17.99
CA VAL A 192 8.59 -7.97 -19.03
C VAL A 192 8.40 -6.72 -19.88
N ILE A 193 8.30 -5.53 -19.27
CA ILE A 193 8.15 -4.27 -20.02
C ILE A 193 9.36 -4.05 -20.94
N ILE A 194 10.58 -4.23 -20.44
CA ILE A 194 11.81 -4.07 -21.22
C ILE A 194 11.83 -5.08 -22.36
N ALA A 195 11.48 -6.35 -22.14
CA ALA A 195 11.42 -7.37 -23.18
C ALA A 195 10.42 -7.00 -24.30
N LEU A 196 9.24 -6.49 -23.96
CA LEU A 196 8.25 -6.02 -24.93
C LEU A 196 8.75 -4.82 -25.73
N LEU A 197 9.42 -3.86 -25.09
CA LEU A 197 10.01 -2.71 -25.79
C LEU A 197 11.12 -3.14 -26.74
N LEU A 198 12.02 -4.03 -26.31
CA LEU A 198 13.07 -4.56 -27.19
C LEU A 198 12.48 -5.30 -28.38
N ASN A 199 11.47 -6.15 -28.17
CA ASN A 199 10.78 -6.84 -29.25
C ASN A 199 10.13 -5.83 -30.23
N TYR A 200 9.44 -4.81 -29.72
CA TYR A 200 8.86 -3.75 -30.54
C TYR A 200 9.93 -3.04 -31.40
N PHE A 201 11.07 -2.66 -30.81
CA PHE A 201 12.16 -2.03 -31.56
C PHE A 201 12.78 -2.94 -32.62
N LEU A 202 12.97 -4.23 -32.30
CA LEU A 202 13.47 -5.22 -33.26
C LEU A 202 12.51 -5.37 -34.43
N VAL A 203 11.24 -5.62 -34.17
CA VAL A 203 10.22 -5.75 -35.21
C VAL A 203 10.16 -4.48 -36.07
N ARG A 204 10.16 -3.31 -35.46
CA ARG A 204 10.17 -2.02 -36.20
C ARG A 204 11.43 -1.83 -37.01
N SER A 205 12.59 -2.24 -36.52
CA SER A 205 13.87 -2.16 -37.25
C SER A 205 13.88 -3.09 -38.46
N PHE A 206 13.45 -4.35 -38.30
CA PHE A 206 13.36 -5.29 -39.43
C PHE A 206 12.26 -4.97 -40.41
N SER A 207 11.12 -4.41 -39.95
CA SER A 207 10.03 -3.98 -40.83
C SER A 207 10.39 -2.77 -41.71
N ARG A 208 11.47 -2.05 -41.39
CA ARG A 208 12.05 -0.98 -42.24
C ARG A 208 13.00 -1.51 -43.28
N ALA A 209 13.09 -2.82 -43.53
CA ALA A 209 13.84 -3.37 -44.65
C ALA A 209 13.39 -2.66 -45.91
N LYS A 210 14.32 -1.97 -46.59
CA LYS A 210 14.04 -1.22 -47.81
C LYS A 210 13.40 -2.17 -48.82
N ARG A 211 12.20 -1.84 -49.29
CA ARG A 211 11.62 -2.53 -50.45
C ARG A 211 12.64 -2.44 -51.60
N PRO A 212 13.04 -3.55 -52.22
CA PRO A 212 13.97 -3.48 -53.35
C PRO A 212 13.42 -2.55 -54.39
N SER A 213 14.27 -1.70 -54.93
CA SER A 213 13.91 -0.79 -56.02
C SER A 213 13.38 -1.59 -57.22
N LYS A 214 12.40 -1.05 -57.96
CA LYS A 214 11.93 -1.69 -59.21
C LYS A 214 13.08 -1.96 -60.17
N THR A 215 14.12 -1.13 -60.15
CA THR A 215 15.35 -1.29 -60.93
C THR A 215 16.18 -2.49 -60.50
N ASP A 216 16.26 -2.77 -59.18
CA ASP A 216 16.99 -3.93 -58.65
C ASP A 216 16.29 -5.25 -58.99
N LEU A 217 14.95 -5.25 -58.97
CA LEU A 217 14.13 -6.40 -59.36
C LEU A 217 14.27 -6.68 -60.89
N LEU A 218 14.20 -5.63 -61.69
CA LEU A 218 14.37 -5.75 -63.15
C LEU A 218 15.78 -6.20 -63.51
N GLY A 219 16.81 -5.66 -62.86
CA GLY A 219 18.20 -6.06 -63.06
C GLY A 219 18.45 -7.54 -62.82
N LYS A 220 17.86 -8.12 -61.76
CA LYS A 220 17.97 -9.55 -61.45
C LYS A 220 17.22 -10.44 -62.46
N VAL A 221 16.12 -9.99 -63.04
CA VAL A 221 15.36 -10.74 -64.03
C VAL A 221 16.09 -10.72 -65.37
N PHE A 222 16.64 -9.58 -65.76
CA PHE A 222 17.33 -9.44 -67.10
C PHE A 222 18.71 -10.12 -67.12
N THR A 223 19.39 -10.32 -66.03
CA THR A 223 20.69 -11.01 -65.99
C THR A 223 20.58 -12.53 -66.22
N GLN A 224 19.38 -13.10 -66.21
CA GLN A 224 19.20 -14.54 -66.54
C GLN A 224 18.68 -14.81 -67.99
N CYS A 225 18.33 -13.78 -68.72
CA CYS A 225 17.93 -13.95 -70.15
C CYS A 225 19.12 -13.78 -71.07
N ASN A 226 19.78 -14.88 -71.41
CA ASN A 226 20.82 -14.88 -72.39
C ASN A 226 20.13 -15.01 -73.81
N ILE A 227 19.77 -13.87 -74.41
CA ILE A 227 19.14 -13.84 -75.77
C ILE A 227 20.21 -14.00 -76.75
N VAL A 228 20.41 -15.20 -77.28
CA VAL A 228 21.28 -15.53 -78.33
C VAL A 228 20.44 -15.38 -79.62
N ASN A 229 20.75 -14.36 -80.50
CA ASN A 229 20.06 -14.03 -81.70
C ASN A 229 18.66 -13.43 -81.55
N PRO A 230 18.49 -12.15 -81.22
CA PRO A 230 17.19 -11.50 -81.13
C PRO A 230 16.63 -11.22 -82.54
N ASN A 231 15.73 -12.06 -82.99
CA ASN A 231 14.97 -11.76 -84.20
C ASN A 231 13.69 -11.03 -83.79
N VAL A 232 13.71 -9.71 -83.77
CA VAL A 232 12.58 -8.87 -83.44
C VAL A 232 11.57 -8.83 -84.58
N ARG A 233 10.52 -9.61 -84.47
CA ARG A 233 9.37 -9.55 -85.37
C ARG A 233 8.19 -8.88 -84.65
N PHE A 234 7.72 -7.76 -85.20
CA PHE A 234 6.49 -7.14 -84.67
C PHE A 234 5.31 -8.07 -84.94
N ILE A 235 4.71 -8.59 -83.88
CA ILE A 235 3.63 -9.55 -83.97
C ILE A 235 2.25 -8.89 -83.88
N ARG A 236 2.09 -7.95 -82.93
CA ARG A 236 0.82 -7.28 -82.72
C ARG A 236 0.96 -6.15 -81.71
N GLN A 237 0.25 -5.05 -81.93
CA GLN A 237 0.05 -4.01 -80.91
C GLN A 237 -1.36 -4.16 -80.31
N SER A 238 -1.47 -4.59 -79.08
CA SER A 238 -2.73 -4.57 -78.34
C SER A 238 -2.75 -3.36 -77.39
N ARG A 239 -3.72 -2.49 -77.56
CA ARG A 239 -4.00 -1.47 -76.54
C ARG A 239 -4.81 -2.11 -75.43
N VAL A 240 -4.20 -2.27 -74.27
CA VAL A 240 -4.94 -2.62 -73.07
C VAL A 240 -5.50 -1.32 -72.52
N TYR A 241 -6.80 -1.19 -72.54
CA TYR A 241 -7.49 -0.09 -71.87
C TYR A 241 -7.42 -0.36 -70.33
N SER A 242 -6.65 0.44 -69.63
CA SER A 242 -6.70 0.48 -68.18
C SER A 242 -7.67 1.60 -67.82
N PRO A 243 -8.86 1.28 -67.30
CA PRO A 243 -9.74 2.31 -66.76
C PRO A 243 -9.04 3.03 -65.61
N PRO A 244 -9.20 4.36 -65.46
CA PRO A 244 -8.66 5.07 -64.37
C PRO A 244 -9.26 4.46 -63.07
N SER A 245 -8.42 4.14 -62.12
CA SER A 245 -8.87 3.71 -60.82
C SER A 245 -9.80 4.79 -60.25
N SER A 246 -11.10 4.46 -60.12
CA SER A 246 -12.04 5.32 -59.44
C SER A 246 -11.50 5.60 -58.06
N SER A 247 -11.03 6.84 -57.85
CA SER A 247 -10.75 7.33 -56.51
C SER A 247 -12.02 7.20 -55.68
N CYS A 248 -11.96 6.36 -54.70
CA CYS A 248 -13.01 6.24 -53.70
C CYS A 248 -13.15 7.61 -53.02
N LEU A 249 -14.17 8.37 -53.41
CA LEU A 249 -14.56 9.58 -52.68
C LEU A 249 -15.05 9.15 -51.32
N LEU A 250 -14.25 9.40 -50.30
CA LEU A 250 -14.71 9.37 -48.90
C LEU A 250 -15.78 10.47 -48.76
N TYR A 251 -17.04 10.06 -48.68
CA TYR A 251 -18.13 10.92 -48.24
C TYR A 251 -17.93 11.21 -46.77
N THR A 252 -17.42 12.39 -46.43
CA THR A 252 -17.61 12.97 -45.09
C THR A 252 -19.01 13.56 -45.07
N SER A 253 -19.95 12.91 -44.39
CA SER A 253 -21.22 13.51 -44.06
C SER A 253 -20.98 14.46 -42.87
N ASP A 254 -20.89 15.74 -43.15
CA ASP A 254 -21.15 16.78 -42.16
C ASP A 254 -22.65 16.76 -41.89
N ALA A 255 -23.01 16.29 -40.68
CA ALA A 255 -24.30 16.57 -40.08
C ALA A 255 -24.09 17.78 -39.20
N ALA A 256 -24.38 18.94 -39.75
CA ALA A 256 -24.67 20.15 -39.00
C ALA A 256 -26.18 20.29 -38.84
N ASP A 257 -26.56 20.73 -37.64
CA ASP A 257 -27.75 21.49 -37.27
C ASP A 257 -29.10 20.75 -37.20
N ASP A 258 -29.66 20.57 -36.01
CA ASP A 258 -30.51 21.55 -35.26
C ASP A 258 -30.64 21.14 -33.77
#